data_d06995e639842e43746bd6bcfd6295ef
#
_entry.id   d06995e639842e43746bd6bcfd6295ef
#
_cell.length_a   1.000
_cell.length_b   1.000
_cell.length_c   1.000
_cell.angle_alpha   90.00
_cell.angle_beta   90.00
_cell.angle_gamma   90.00
#
_symmetry.space_group_name_H-M   'P 1'
#
loop_
_entity.id
_entity.type
_entity.pdbx_description
1 polymer ?
#
loop_
_entity_poly.entity_id
_entity_poly.type
_entity_poly.pdbx_seq_one_letter_code
_entity_poly.pdbx_strand_id
1 'polypeptide(L)'
;TMDQADEDDFQLNFAVPEECTNLYFDGWVMLKSGINGNSEKKQAAQSFINFLSKPENAVRNMSYIGYTSVISGGDSDVVFDYVKWNYGADESDTDVVDYPLGYFFSGDSDDERYVLKVPREQTYRQLSAQYPTQEVMDRSAIMQYFDAEETTRINQMWINVRCYNIKNVPVCVWVLAGIIVVALIALSVKLKINKKNA
;
A
#
# COMPACT_ATOMS: atom_id res chain seq x y z
N THR A 1 -5.74 9.82 -6.53
CA THR A 1 -5.62 10.44 -5.20
C THR A 1 -6.84 11.33 -4.94
N MET A 2 -7.04 11.77 -3.70
CA MET A 2 -8.13 12.68 -3.35
C MET A 2 -7.97 14.01 -4.08
N ASP A 3 -6.75 14.55 -4.15
CA ASP A 3 -6.45 15.79 -4.86
C ASP A 3 -6.84 15.72 -6.34
N GLN A 4 -6.52 14.59 -7.01
CA GLN A 4 -6.92 14.39 -8.40
C GLN A 4 -8.45 14.27 -8.56
N ALA A 5 -9.12 13.66 -7.57
CA ALA A 5 -10.58 13.58 -7.58
C ALA A 5 -11.21 14.97 -7.42
N ASP A 6 -10.61 15.84 -6.58
CA ASP A 6 -11.07 17.22 -6.41
C ASP A 6 -10.86 18.06 -7.69
N GLU A 7 -9.76 17.85 -8.42
CA GLU A 7 -9.54 18.48 -9.73
C GLU A 7 -10.58 18.04 -10.78
N ASP A 8 -11.07 16.80 -10.66
CA ASP A 8 -12.11 16.22 -11.53
C ASP A 8 -13.55 16.48 -11.01
N ASP A 9 -13.73 17.37 -10.02
CA ASP A 9 -15.01 17.71 -9.40
C ASP A 9 -15.71 16.52 -8.70
N PHE A 10 -14.90 15.58 -8.18
CA PHE A 10 -15.34 14.33 -7.55
C PHE A 10 -14.83 14.18 -6.12
N GLN A 11 -15.69 14.36 -5.14
CA GLN A 11 -15.31 14.28 -3.72
C GLN A 11 -15.12 12.84 -3.23
N LEU A 12 -13.94 12.52 -2.70
CA LEU A 12 -13.63 11.27 -2.02
C LEU A 12 -13.48 11.48 -0.52
N ASN A 13 -14.07 10.58 0.27
CA ASN A 13 -13.91 10.52 1.71
C ASN A 13 -13.21 9.21 2.11
N PHE A 14 -12.57 9.24 3.27
CA PHE A 14 -11.90 8.08 3.85
C PHE A 14 -12.57 7.69 5.17
N ALA A 15 -12.82 6.40 5.34
CA ALA A 15 -13.37 5.87 6.58
C ALA A 15 -12.64 4.59 6.98
N VAL A 16 -12.39 4.45 8.28
CA VAL A 16 -11.87 3.23 8.88
C VAL A 16 -13.03 2.51 9.57
N PRO A 17 -13.29 1.23 9.25
CA PRO A 17 -14.30 0.43 9.92
C PRO A 17 -14.10 0.39 11.44
N GLU A 18 -15.20 0.34 12.21
CA GLU A 18 -15.14 0.25 13.67
C GLU A 18 -14.48 -1.05 14.15
N GLU A 19 -14.61 -2.12 13.37
CA GLU A 19 -14.11 -3.44 13.71
C GLU A 19 -12.58 -3.51 13.74
N CYS A 20 -11.92 -2.96 12.71
CA CYS A 20 -10.46 -2.98 12.61
C CYS A 20 -10.00 -2.47 11.23
N THR A 21 -8.75 -2.10 11.13
CA THR A 21 -8.05 -1.92 9.85
C THR A 21 -6.67 -2.53 9.89
N ASN A 22 -6.10 -2.75 8.70
CA ASN A 22 -4.73 -3.21 8.58
C ASN A 22 -3.75 -2.04 8.58
N LEU A 23 -2.74 -2.13 9.43
CA LEU A 23 -1.61 -1.20 9.46
C LEU A 23 -0.38 -1.90 8.89
N TYR A 24 0.25 -1.32 7.87
CA TYR A 24 1.45 -1.87 7.27
C TYR A 24 2.51 -0.79 7.08
N PHE A 25 3.76 -1.23 7.02
CA PHE A 25 4.92 -0.37 6.82
C PHE A 25 5.75 -0.91 5.67
N ASP A 26 6.07 -0.05 4.73
CA ASP A 26 7.09 -0.33 3.72
C ASP A 26 8.47 0.05 4.27
N GLY A 27 9.46 -0.78 4.01
CA GLY A 27 10.80 -0.56 4.56
C GLY A 27 11.91 -0.92 3.58
N TRP A 28 13.04 -0.26 3.74
CA TRP A 28 14.26 -0.58 3.03
C TRP A 28 14.92 -1.81 3.65
N VAL A 29 15.27 -2.78 2.82
CA VAL A 29 15.98 -3.98 3.26
C VAL A 29 17.28 -4.18 2.49
N MET A 30 18.32 -4.65 3.18
CA MET A 30 19.57 -5.04 2.56
C MET A 30 19.63 -6.57 2.43
N LEU A 31 19.64 -7.07 1.20
CA LEU A 31 19.76 -8.51 0.95
C LEU A 31 21.17 -9.00 1.28
N LYS A 32 21.25 -10.06 2.10
CA LYS A 32 22.54 -10.69 2.47
C LYS A 32 23.34 -11.11 1.24
N SER A 33 22.68 -11.67 0.21
CA SER A 33 23.30 -12.05 -1.05
C SER A 33 23.85 -10.85 -1.84
N GLY A 34 23.18 -9.69 -1.78
CA GLY A 34 23.60 -8.47 -2.47
C GLY A 34 24.86 -7.84 -1.85
N ILE A 35 24.96 -7.92 -0.52
CA ILE A 35 26.12 -7.39 0.23
C ILE A 35 27.29 -8.38 0.18
N ASN A 36 27.00 -9.69 0.28
CA ASN A 36 27.96 -10.81 0.21
C ASN A 36 29.28 -10.57 0.98
N GLY A 37 29.18 -10.11 2.22
CA GLY A 37 30.34 -9.80 3.07
C GLY A 37 31.15 -8.56 2.66
N ASN A 38 30.76 -7.86 1.61
CA ASN A 38 31.43 -6.65 1.14
C ASN A 38 31.04 -5.45 2.03
N SER A 39 32.01 -4.98 2.83
CA SER A 39 31.83 -3.88 3.78
C SER A 39 31.53 -2.54 3.08
N GLU A 40 32.12 -2.28 1.93
CA GLU A 40 31.92 -1.03 1.18
C GLU A 40 30.49 -0.94 0.62
N LYS A 41 29.98 -2.05 0.06
CA LYS A 41 28.58 -2.13 -0.39
C LYS A 41 27.60 -1.93 0.77
N LYS A 42 27.90 -2.55 1.92
CA LYS A 42 27.08 -2.37 3.12
C LYS A 42 27.07 -0.91 3.57
N GLN A 43 28.25 -0.28 3.64
CA GLN A 43 28.40 1.12 4.02
C GLN A 43 27.66 2.06 3.04
N ALA A 44 27.81 1.81 1.74
CA ALA A 44 27.09 2.59 0.71
C ALA A 44 25.57 2.49 0.88
N ALA A 45 25.03 1.27 1.08
CA ALA A 45 23.61 1.05 1.31
C ALA A 45 23.12 1.75 2.59
N GLN A 46 23.88 1.66 3.69
CA GLN A 46 23.56 2.37 4.94
C GLN A 46 23.59 3.88 4.74
N SER A 47 24.57 4.41 4.02
CA SER A 47 24.67 5.85 3.74
C SER A 47 23.47 6.34 2.90
N PHE A 48 23.02 5.54 1.95
CA PHE A 48 21.83 5.84 1.15
C PHE A 48 20.53 5.85 2.01
N ILE A 49 20.34 4.82 2.85
CA ILE A 49 19.17 4.77 3.76
C ILE A 49 19.23 5.96 4.71
N ASN A 50 20.37 6.25 5.32
CA ASN A 50 20.54 7.40 6.22
C ASN A 50 20.27 8.74 5.50
N PHE A 51 20.66 8.86 4.23
CA PHE A 51 20.33 10.05 3.44
C PHE A 51 18.82 10.21 3.25
N LEU A 52 18.11 9.13 2.90
CA LEU A 52 16.65 9.16 2.73
C LEU A 52 15.91 9.42 4.04
N SER A 53 16.49 8.99 5.18
CA SER A 53 15.90 9.14 6.51
C SER A 53 16.13 10.52 7.15
N LYS A 54 16.84 11.44 6.48
CA LYS A 54 16.94 12.81 6.94
C LYS A 54 15.57 13.48 6.84
N PRO A 55 15.12 14.23 7.86
CA PRO A 55 13.80 14.86 7.86
C PRO A 55 13.49 15.67 6.59
N GLU A 56 14.45 16.47 6.11
CA GLU A 56 14.28 17.29 4.91
C GLU A 56 14.10 16.44 3.64
N ASN A 57 14.77 15.28 3.57
CA ASN A 57 14.64 14.36 2.44
C ASN A 57 13.35 13.54 2.55
N ALA A 58 12.93 13.19 3.76
CA ALA A 58 11.63 12.57 4.02
C ALA A 58 10.49 13.48 3.54
N VAL A 59 10.53 14.78 3.90
CA VAL A 59 9.54 15.77 3.43
C VAL A 59 9.52 15.86 1.91
N ARG A 60 10.68 15.90 1.24
CA ARG A 60 10.72 15.91 -0.24
C ARG A 60 10.08 14.66 -0.85
N ASN A 61 10.33 13.50 -0.26
CA ASN A 61 9.72 12.25 -0.71
C ASN A 61 8.21 12.27 -0.49
N MET A 62 7.75 12.70 0.69
CA MET A 62 6.32 12.83 1.00
C MET A 62 5.62 13.76 0.01
N SER A 63 6.20 14.93 -0.26
CA SER A 63 5.66 15.91 -1.20
C SER A 63 5.59 15.39 -2.64
N TYR A 64 6.57 14.57 -3.05
CA TYR A 64 6.62 14.05 -4.43
C TYR A 64 5.79 12.79 -4.64
N ILE A 65 5.77 11.87 -3.66
CA ILE A 65 5.14 10.56 -3.77
C ILE A 65 3.72 10.56 -3.19
N GLY A 66 3.44 11.43 -2.22
CA GLY A 66 2.17 11.50 -1.49
C GLY A 66 2.02 10.43 -0.41
N TYR A 67 3.11 9.77 0.01
CA TYR A 67 3.08 8.76 1.08
C TYR A 67 3.56 9.35 2.40
N THR A 68 2.99 8.88 3.49
CA THR A 68 3.43 9.25 4.85
C THR A 68 4.74 8.58 5.18
N SER A 69 5.71 9.33 5.69
CA SER A 69 6.96 8.80 6.23
C SER A 69 6.79 8.44 7.70
N VAL A 70 7.53 7.42 8.16
CA VAL A 70 7.69 7.12 9.59
C VAL A 70 8.70 8.05 10.27
N ILE A 71 9.34 8.94 9.52
CA ILE A 71 10.28 9.94 10.04
C ILE A 71 9.46 11.10 10.60
N SER A 72 9.46 11.28 11.91
CA SER A 72 8.73 12.37 12.58
C SER A 72 9.53 13.69 12.65
N GLY A 73 10.83 13.65 12.40
CA GLY A 73 11.71 14.84 12.45
C GLY A 73 12.69 14.86 13.62
N GLY A 74 12.44 14.11 14.69
CA GLY A 74 13.27 14.14 15.91
C GLY A 74 13.28 15.54 16.53
N ASP A 75 14.46 16.19 16.59
CA ASP A 75 14.61 17.55 17.10
C ASP A 75 14.25 18.66 16.08
N SER A 76 13.80 18.26 14.88
CA SER A 76 13.45 19.19 13.79
C SER A 76 11.95 19.16 13.51
N ASP A 77 11.31 20.31 13.52
CA ASP A 77 9.88 20.48 13.24
C ASP A 77 9.55 20.45 11.73
N VAL A 78 10.55 20.24 10.86
CA VAL A 78 10.38 20.32 9.39
C VAL A 78 9.28 19.41 8.85
N VAL A 79 9.10 18.22 9.45
CA VAL A 79 8.04 17.29 9.03
C VAL A 79 6.69 17.76 9.52
N PHE A 80 6.59 18.25 10.76
CA PHE A 80 5.37 18.83 11.30
C PHE A 80 4.97 20.11 10.54
N ASP A 81 5.93 20.95 10.22
CA ASP A 81 5.71 22.16 9.41
C ASP A 81 5.17 21.81 8.01
N TYR A 82 5.68 20.73 7.42
CA TYR A 82 5.12 20.22 6.15
C TYR A 82 3.66 19.76 6.30
N VAL A 83 3.34 19.01 7.36
CA VAL A 83 1.96 18.57 7.63
C VAL A 83 1.05 19.75 7.87
N LYS A 84 1.52 20.74 8.63
CA LYS A 84 0.80 22.00 8.88
C LYS A 84 0.56 22.79 7.59
N TRP A 85 1.57 22.90 6.73
CA TRP A 85 1.42 23.56 5.45
C TRP A 85 0.40 22.84 4.54
N ASN A 86 0.38 21.51 4.58
CA ASN A 86 -0.45 20.71 3.67
C ASN A 86 -1.92 20.58 4.12
N TYR A 87 -2.18 20.59 5.44
CA TYR A 87 -3.49 20.31 6.02
C TYR A 87 -4.01 21.36 7.00
N GLY A 88 -3.19 22.30 7.38
CA GLY A 88 -3.57 23.33 8.34
C GLY A 88 -4.66 24.25 7.79
N ALA A 89 -5.57 24.66 8.67
CA ALA A 89 -6.61 25.64 8.34
C ALA A 89 -5.99 27.01 7.99
N ASP A 90 -6.60 27.69 7.03
CA ASP A 90 -6.29 29.06 6.67
C ASP A 90 -7.33 30.06 7.22
N GLU A 91 -7.13 31.34 6.92
CA GLU A 91 -8.01 32.43 7.41
C GLU A 91 -9.43 32.37 6.84
N SER A 92 -9.64 31.67 5.73
CA SER A 92 -10.94 31.53 5.06
C SER A 92 -11.78 30.37 5.62
N ASP A 93 -11.16 29.44 6.35
CA ASP A 93 -11.81 28.29 6.91
C ASP A 93 -12.73 28.66 8.08
N THR A 94 -13.99 28.27 8.00
CA THR A 94 -15.02 28.62 9.00
C THR A 94 -15.34 27.47 9.95
N ASP A 95 -15.08 26.22 9.56
CA ASP A 95 -15.32 25.03 10.38
C ASP A 95 -14.01 24.33 10.69
N VAL A 96 -13.29 24.83 11.69
CA VAL A 96 -11.97 24.38 12.09
C VAL A 96 -12.05 23.56 13.38
N VAL A 97 -11.29 22.48 13.43
CA VAL A 97 -11.17 21.60 14.58
C VAL A 97 -9.71 21.33 14.93
N ASP A 98 -9.47 20.95 16.18
CA ASP A 98 -8.15 20.54 16.65
C ASP A 98 -7.92 19.06 16.28
N TYR A 99 -6.77 18.77 15.68
CA TYR A 99 -6.34 17.44 15.29
C TYR A 99 -5.04 17.07 16.01
N PRO A 100 -5.09 16.15 17.00
CA PRO A 100 -3.94 15.79 17.80
C PRO A 100 -2.98 14.85 17.02
N LEU A 101 -1.72 15.25 16.91
CA LEU A 101 -0.65 14.50 16.24
C LEU A 101 0.51 14.18 17.18
N GLY A 102 0.37 14.44 18.49
CA GLY A 102 1.40 14.25 19.50
C GLY A 102 1.93 12.81 19.53
N TYR A 103 1.05 11.80 19.42
CA TYR A 103 1.45 10.39 19.36
C TYR A 103 2.46 10.09 18.24
N PHE A 104 2.34 10.77 17.10
CA PHE A 104 3.19 10.57 15.95
C PHE A 104 4.52 11.30 16.06
N PHE A 105 4.49 12.59 16.52
CA PHE A 105 5.66 13.46 16.53
C PHE A 105 6.51 13.34 17.80
N SER A 106 5.90 13.14 18.96
CA SER A 106 6.60 13.03 20.24
C SER A 106 6.40 11.70 20.96
N GLY A 107 5.45 10.87 20.52
CA GLY A 107 5.05 9.66 21.22
C GLY A 107 4.14 9.91 22.42
N ASP A 108 3.70 11.14 22.63
CA ASP A 108 2.78 11.59 23.67
C ASP A 108 1.53 12.17 23.02
N SER A 109 0.39 11.49 23.18
CA SER A 109 -0.88 11.91 22.58
C SER A 109 -1.40 13.24 23.15
N ASP A 110 -0.97 13.61 24.35
CA ASP A 110 -1.39 14.83 25.04
C ASP A 110 -0.44 16.01 24.79
N ASP A 111 0.55 15.85 23.93
CA ASP A 111 1.51 16.92 23.60
C ASP A 111 0.85 18.02 22.73
N GLU A 112 0.44 19.09 23.40
CA GLU A 112 -0.25 20.22 22.77
C GLU A 112 0.58 20.94 21.69
N ARG A 113 1.91 20.75 21.64
CA ARG A 113 2.78 21.34 20.59
C ARG A 113 2.43 20.81 19.20
N TYR A 114 1.90 19.59 19.13
CA TYR A 114 1.57 18.90 17.89
C TYR A 114 0.05 18.77 17.69
N VAL A 115 -0.72 19.71 18.22
CA VAL A 115 -2.14 19.86 17.88
C VAL A 115 -2.26 20.79 16.67
N LEU A 116 -2.78 20.26 15.58
CA LEU A 116 -2.97 21.01 14.34
C LEU A 116 -4.42 21.47 14.21
N LYS A 117 -4.60 22.76 13.92
CA LYS A 117 -5.92 23.29 13.53
C LYS A 117 -6.16 23.00 12.07
N VAL A 118 -7.22 22.26 11.76
CA VAL A 118 -7.53 21.81 10.40
C VAL A 118 -9.00 22.06 10.05
N PRO A 119 -9.34 22.26 8.76
CA PRO A 119 -10.73 22.19 8.33
C PRO A 119 -11.34 20.84 8.72
N ARG A 120 -12.57 20.85 9.25
CA ARG A 120 -13.23 19.60 9.73
C ARG A 120 -13.23 18.48 8.68
N GLU A 121 -13.34 18.81 7.39
CA GLU A 121 -13.33 17.82 6.32
C GLU A 121 -12.04 16.97 6.28
N GLN A 122 -10.90 17.50 6.72
CA GLN A 122 -9.66 16.75 6.77
C GLN A 122 -9.71 15.57 7.75
N THR A 123 -10.64 15.59 8.72
CA THR A 123 -10.81 14.48 9.68
C THR A 123 -11.39 13.20 9.05
N TYR A 124 -11.91 13.29 7.83
CA TYR A 124 -12.41 12.15 7.05
C TYR A 124 -11.91 12.15 5.60
N ARG A 125 -10.79 12.82 5.35
CA ARG A 125 -10.12 12.87 4.04
C ARG A 125 -8.65 12.44 4.16
N GLN A 126 -7.76 13.07 3.38
CA GLN A 126 -6.36 12.69 3.23
C GLN A 126 -5.59 12.73 4.55
N LEU A 127 -5.80 13.72 5.40
CA LEU A 127 -5.12 13.81 6.70
C LEU A 127 -5.41 12.57 7.56
N SER A 128 -6.68 12.18 7.72
CA SER A 128 -7.05 11.02 8.52
C SER A 128 -6.55 9.69 7.93
N ALA A 129 -6.36 9.62 6.62
CA ALA A 129 -5.77 8.47 5.96
C ALA A 129 -4.26 8.36 6.18
N GLN A 130 -3.55 9.48 6.21
CA GLN A 130 -2.09 9.54 6.38
C GLN A 130 -1.64 9.57 7.84
N TYR A 131 -2.41 10.20 8.69
CA TYR A 131 -2.14 10.38 10.13
C TYR A 131 -3.40 10.02 10.93
N PRO A 132 -3.79 8.73 10.97
CA PRO A 132 -4.98 8.31 11.72
C PRO A 132 -4.86 8.68 13.19
N THR A 133 -5.99 8.92 13.85
CA THR A 133 -6.01 9.24 15.28
C THR A 133 -5.47 8.08 16.11
N GLN A 134 -5.02 8.35 17.36
CA GLN A 134 -4.55 7.33 18.30
C GLN A 134 -5.61 6.22 18.49
N GLU A 135 -6.88 6.57 18.59
CA GLU A 135 -7.98 5.59 18.70
C GLU A 135 -8.02 4.62 17.51
N VAL A 136 -7.82 5.11 16.29
CA VAL A 136 -7.74 4.26 15.09
C VAL A 136 -6.49 3.39 15.12
N MET A 137 -5.37 3.93 15.56
CA MET A 137 -4.11 3.17 15.68
C MET A 137 -4.25 2.03 16.70
N ASP A 138 -4.87 2.27 17.86
CA ASP A 138 -5.02 1.28 18.93
C ASP A 138 -5.88 0.09 18.51
N ARG A 139 -6.85 0.29 17.61
CA ARG A 139 -7.68 -0.79 17.06
C ARG A 139 -7.18 -1.34 15.72
N SER A 140 -6.04 -0.88 15.22
CA SER A 140 -5.44 -1.37 13.99
C SER A 140 -4.60 -2.61 14.23
N ALA A 141 -4.62 -3.55 13.27
CA ALA A 141 -3.78 -4.75 13.30
C ALA A 141 -2.57 -4.56 12.39
N ILE A 142 -1.37 -4.73 12.95
CA ILE A 142 -0.14 -4.71 12.16
C ILE A 142 -0.09 -5.96 11.29
N MET A 143 0.23 -5.78 10.01
CA MET A 143 0.42 -6.89 9.08
C MET A 143 1.52 -7.82 9.58
N GLN A 144 1.16 -9.09 9.75
CA GLN A 144 2.05 -10.12 10.27
C GLN A 144 2.65 -10.96 9.14
N TYR A 145 3.73 -11.66 9.48
CA TYR A 145 4.27 -12.70 8.61
C TYR A 145 3.33 -13.91 8.65
N PHE A 146 3.01 -14.42 7.46
CA PHE A 146 2.24 -15.65 7.31
C PHE A 146 3.19 -16.81 7.00
N ASP A 147 2.98 -17.95 7.63
CA ASP A 147 3.70 -19.16 7.29
C ASP A 147 3.31 -19.71 5.89
N ALA A 148 3.92 -20.81 5.47
CA ALA A 148 3.68 -21.37 4.13
C ALA A 148 2.24 -21.91 3.97
N GLU A 149 1.62 -22.43 5.03
CA GLU A 149 0.25 -22.94 5.00
C GLU A 149 -0.75 -21.81 4.92
N GLU A 150 -0.60 -20.78 5.77
CA GLU A 150 -1.42 -19.57 5.76
C GLU A 150 -1.30 -18.83 4.42
N THR A 151 -0.08 -18.67 3.90
CA THR A 151 0.17 -18.08 2.59
C THR A 151 -0.55 -18.83 1.48
N THR A 152 -0.53 -20.18 1.51
CA THR A 152 -1.24 -21.01 0.53
C THR A 152 -2.74 -20.80 0.63
N ARG A 153 -3.30 -20.73 1.84
CA ARG A 153 -4.72 -20.49 2.07
C ARG A 153 -5.16 -19.11 1.59
N ILE A 154 -4.36 -18.08 1.87
CA ILE A 154 -4.61 -16.71 1.41
C ILE A 154 -4.57 -16.64 -0.12
N ASN A 155 -3.57 -17.25 -0.75
CA ASN A 155 -3.46 -17.30 -2.21
C ASN A 155 -4.66 -18.02 -2.82
N GLN A 156 -5.12 -19.12 -2.22
CA GLN A 156 -6.31 -19.84 -2.68
C GLN A 156 -7.57 -18.98 -2.54
N MET A 157 -7.71 -18.23 -1.45
CA MET A 157 -8.79 -17.28 -1.27
C MET A 157 -8.76 -16.21 -2.37
N TRP A 158 -7.59 -15.61 -2.66
CA TRP A 158 -7.43 -14.64 -3.74
C TRP A 158 -7.78 -15.20 -5.11
N ILE A 159 -7.35 -16.42 -5.41
CA ILE A 159 -7.72 -17.11 -6.65
C ILE A 159 -9.24 -17.26 -6.74
N ASN A 160 -9.89 -17.67 -5.64
CA ASN A 160 -11.34 -17.84 -5.62
C ASN A 160 -12.12 -16.52 -5.79
N VAL A 161 -11.56 -15.41 -5.32
CA VAL A 161 -12.17 -14.07 -5.45
C VAL A 161 -11.91 -13.45 -6.82
N ARG A 162 -10.66 -13.48 -7.29
CA ARG A 162 -10.25 -12.82 -8.55
C ARG A 162 -10.52 -13.66 -9.79
N CYS A 163 -10.28 -14.96 -9.70
CA CYS A 163 -10.54 -15.88 -10.79
C CYS A 163 -11.98 -16.36 -10.62
N TYR A 164 -12.87 -15.78 -11.39
CA TYR A 164 -14.23 -16.26 -11.55
C TYR A 164 -14.17 -17.79 -11.66
N ASN A 165 -14.84 -18.42 -10.75
CA ASN A 165 -14.85 -19.83 -10.46
C ASN A 165 -14.66 -20.71 -11.72
N ILE A 166 -13.44 -21.18 -11.99
CA ILE A 166 -13.12 -22.12 -13.05
C ILE A 166 -13.98 -23.40 -12.91
N LYS A 167 -14.58 -23.64 -11.74
CA LYS A 167 -15.56 -24.70 -11.51
C LYS A 167 -16.80 -24.60 -12.41
N ASN A 168 -17.05 -23.43 -13.00
CA ASN A 168 -18.17 -23.19 -13.90
C ASN A 168 -17.72 -23.00 -15.37
N VAL A 169 -16.65 -23.64 -15.79
CA VAL A 169 -16.35 -23.72 -17.23
C VAL A 169 -17.55 -24.35 -17.91
N PRO A 170 -18.25 -23.64 -18.82
CA PRO A 170 -19.40 -24.19 -19.48
C PRO A 170 -19.08 -25.54 -20.15
N VAL A 171 -20.00 -26.51 -20.08
CA VAL A 171 -19.82 -27.86 -20.66
C VAL A 171 -19.39 -27.76 -22.12
N CYS A 172 -19.86 -26.73 -22.84
CA CYS A 172 -19.47 -26.52 -24.25
C CYS A 172 -17.95 -26.33 -24.45
N VAL A 173 -17.20 -25.78 -23.47
CA VAL A 173 -15.74 -25.63 -23.56
C VAL A 173 -15.06 -27.00 -23.48
N TRP A 174 -15.53 -27.89 -22.61
CA TRP A 174 -15.03 -29.26 -22.53
C TRP A 174 -15.33 -30.07 -23.77
N VAL A 175 -16.54 -29.90 -24.34
CA VAL A 175 -16.93 -30.54 -25.61
C VAL A 175 -16.04 -30.04 -26.75
N LEU A 176 -15.81 -28.75 -26.87
CA LEU A 176 -14.91 -28.15 -27.86
C LEU A 176 -13.47 -28.68 -27.72
N ALA A 177 -12.94 -28.70 -26.49
CA ALA A 177 -11.62 -29.26 -26.22
C ALA A 177 -11.52 -30.71 -26.65
N GLY A 178 -12.55 -31.54 -26.37
CA GLY A 178 -12.64 -32.94 -26.82
C GLY A 178 -12.64 -33.07 -28.35
N ILE A 179 -13.43 -32.26 -29.05
CA ILE A 179 -13.46 -32.24 -30.52
C ILE A 179 -12.09 -31.90 -31.10
N ILE A 180 -11.40 -30.91 -30.56
CA ILE A 180 -10.05 -30.52 -31.02
C ILE A 180 -9.06 -31.66 -30.83
N VAL A 181 -9.08 -32.35 -29.69
CA VAL A 181 -8.20 -33.50 -29.43
C VAL A 181 -8.46 -34.62 -30.44
N VAL A 182 -9.73 -34.96 -30.69
CA VAL A 182 -10.10 -35.98 -31.67
C VAL A 182 -9.65 -35.60 -33.08
N ALA A 183 -9.84 -34.37 -33.49
CA ALA A 183 -9.39 -33.86 -34.79
C ALA A 183 -7.86 -33.94 -34.96
N LEU A 184 -7.09 -33.59 -33.91
CA LEU A 184 -5.63 -33.72 -33.92
C LEU A 184 -5.16 -35.16 -34.02
N ILE A 185 -5.83 -36.09 -33.34
CA ILE A 185 -5.55 -37.53 -33.44
C ILE A 185 -5.85 -38.04 -34.86
N ALA A 186 -7.00 -37.68 -35.41
CA ALA A 186 -7.38 -38.09 -36.77
C ALA A 186 -6.38 -37.56 -37.83
N LEU A 187 -5.96 -36.27 -37.66
CA LEU A 187 -4.96 -35.67 -38.55
C LEU A 187 -3.60 -36.38 -38.44
N SER A 188 -3.16 -36.72 -37.25
CA SER A 188 -1.90 -37.44 -37.01
C SER A 188 -1.90 -38.83 -37.58
N VAL A 189 -3.02 -39.54 -37.48
CA VAL A 189 -3.22 -40.86 -38.11
C VAL A 189 -3.18 -40.75 -39.64
N LYS A 190 -3.90 -39.79 -40.21
CA LYS A 190 -3.91 -39.55 -41.67
C LYS A 190 -2.51 -39.24 -42.22
N LEU A 191 -1.73 -38.38 -41.51
CA LEU A 191 -0.36 -38.05 -41.87
C LEU A 191 0.57 -39.29 -41.81
N LYS A 192 0.40 -40.19 -40.84
CA LYS A 192 1.16 -41.44 -40.74
C LYS A 192 0.81 -42.43 -41.88
N ILE A 193 -0.46 -42.50 -42.25
CA ILE A 193 -0.91 -43.38 -43.34
C ILE A 193 -0.35 -42.85 -44.67
N ASN A 194 -0.47 -41.56 -44.93
CA ASN A 194 0.06 -40.96 -46.17
C ASN A 194 1.59 -41.13 -46.30
N LYS A 195 2.32 -41.05 -45.16
CA LYS A 195 3.78 -41.27 -45.15
C LYS A 195 4.18 -42.72 -45.36
N LYS A 196 3.26 -43.67 -45.18
CA LYS A 196 3.50 -45.11 -45.40
C LYS A 196 3.16 -45.57 -46.83
N ASN A 197 2.35 -44.75 -47.56
CA ASN A 197 1.92 -45.00 -48.92
C ASN A 197 2.69 -44.19 -49.99
N ALA A 198 3.62 -43.32 -49.56
CA ALA A 198 4.60 -42.61 -50.37
C ALA A 198 5.99 -43.24 -50.23
#